data_82e0ea35974f53bd89867c6d63c49ff0
#
_entry.id   82e0ea35974f53bd89867c6d63c49ff0
#
_cell.length_a   1.000
_cell.length_b   1.000
_cell.length_c   1.000
_cell.angle_alpha   90.00
_cell.angle_beta   90.00
_cell.angle_gamma   90.00
#
_symmetry.space_group_name_H-M   'P 1'
#
loop_
_entity.id
_entity.type
_entity.pdbx_description
1 polymer ?
#
loop_
_entity_poly.entity_id
_entity_poly.type
_entity_poly.pdbx_seq_one_letter_code
_entity_poly.pdbx_strand_id
1 'polypeptide(L)'
;MLVHVVADRVSKLSNLRAALEPQYTVTSELLGGSRNDIEDIDAVVVTADLRVVDNIAALKETFAKLTHARKRIFLIDQKARLYIAQAYALGATHVLANPVTRARLLAELADGDHPVTGPTGALHGSGEAAAAGATAIASMFSAVLAGKPIDVGGARSAGSKIADSIAEHGLTSWLETVRRHHEGTYQHCLLVTGITADFGLSLGLAKSDLERLYTAAMFHDVGKAKIPLAVLDKNGRLDPQERALIETHPVAGYEVLKGIAGISPEILDAVRHHHEYLDGSGYPDALCDASISDIVRILTISDIFAALIEHRTYKPTMPRGQAYEIIRSMDGKLEGPLVAAFKDVALSR
;
A
#
# COMPACT_ATOMS: atom_id res chain seq x y z
N MET A 1 -25.74 -13.57 -4.56
CA MET A 1 -24.93 -12.35 -4.49
C MET A 1 -25.35 -11.43 -5.62
N LEU A 2 -25.68 -10.19 -5.30
CA LEU A 2 -26.03 -9.14 -6.27
C LEU A 2 -24.77 -8.34 -6.61
N VAL A 3 -24.34 -8.44 -7.88
CA VAL A 3 -23.17 -7.71 -8.39
C VAL A 3 -23.62 -6.53 -9.25
N HIS A 4 -23.16 -5.34 -8.93
CA HIS A 4 -23.44 -4.13 -9.71
C HIS A 4 -22.24 -3.81 -10.59
N VAL A 5 -22.45 -3.67 -11.91
CA VAL A 5 -21.40 -3.36 -12.88
C VAL A 5 -21.50 -1.91 -13.32
N VAL A 6 -20.42 -1.16 -13.17
CA VAL A 6 -20.28 0.24 -13.60
C VAL A 6 -19.25 0.33 -14.71
N ALA A 7 -19.61 0.92 -15.86
CA ALA A 7 -18.70 1.02 -17.00
C ALA A 7 -18.78 2.40 -17.69
N ASP A 8 -17.68 2.79 -18.34
CA ASP A 8 -17.60 4.01 -19.15
C ASP A 8 -18.12 3.80 -20.58
N ARG A 9 -18.28 2.53 -21.02
CA ARG A 9 -18.70 2.15 -22.39
C ARG A 9 -19.63 0.95 -22.39
N VAL A 10 -20.59 0.97 -23.31
CA VAL A 10 -21.56 -0.13 -23.49
C VAL A 10 -20.85 -1.46 -23.75
N SER A 11 -19.79 -1.49 -24.56
CA SER A 11 -19.04 -2.72 -24.87
C SER A 11 -18.40 -3.34 -23.63
N LYS A 12 -17.79 -2.54 -22.74
CA LYS A 12 -17.21 -3.03 -21.48
C LYS A 12 -18.31 -3.56 -20.56
N LEU A 13 -19.43 -2.85 -20.46
CA LEU A 13 -20.59 -3.27 -19.67
C LEU A 13 -21.15 -4.60 -20.12
N SER A 14 -21.39 -4.78 -21.44
CA SER A 14 -21.93 -6.01 -22.01
C SER A 14 -21.00 -7.20 -21.79
N ASN A 15 -19.68 -7.01 -21.95
CA ASN A 15 -18.69 -8.07 -21.74
C ASN A 15 -18.65 -8.55 -20.29
N LEU A 16 -18.70 -7.62 -19.32
CA LEU A 16 -18.71 -7.98 -17.91
C LEU A 16 -20.02 -8.66 -17.49
N ARG A 17 -21.16 -8.18 -17.98
CA ARG A 17 -22.45 -8.83 -17.73
C ARG A 17 -22.41 -10.28 -18.22
N ALA A 18 -22.02 -10.51 -19.46
CA ALA A 18 -21.91 -11.86 -20.04
C ALA A 18 -20.97 -12.78 -19.25
N ALA A 19 -19.92 -12.22 -18.65
CA ALA A 19 -19.00 -12.99 -17.83
C ALA A 19 -19.57 -13.36 -16.44
N LEU A 20 -20.44 -12.52 -15.87
CA LEU A 20 -20.93 -12.64 -14.49
C LEU A 20 -22.34 -13.26 -14.37
N GLU A 21 -23.26 -12.96 -15.28
CA GLU A 21 -24.66 -13.44 -15.26
C GLU A 21 -24.85 -14.95 -15.10
N PRO A 22 -23.97 -15.85 -15.60
CA PRO A 22 -24.12 -17.28 -15.36
C PRO A 22 -24.00 -17.70 -13.87
N GLN A 23 -23.46 -16.84 -12.99
CA GLN A 23 -23.19 -17.19 -11.59
C GLN A 23 -23.79 -16.21 -10.58
N TYR A 24 -24.08 -14.98 -11.00
CA TYR A 24 -24.53 -13.91 -10.12
C TYR A 24 -25.75 -13.20 -10.71
N THR A 25 -26.58 -12.63 -9.84
CA THR A 25 -27.57 -11.62 -10.25
C THR A 25 -26.83 -10.32 -10.56
N VAL A 26 -26.92 -9.83 -11.80
CA VAL A 26 -26.14 -8.67 -12.25
C VAL A 26 -27.05 -7.51 -12.58
N THR A 27 -26.79 -6.39 -11.93
CA THR A 27 -27.31 -5.07 -12.33
C THR A 27 -26.19 -4.24 -12.94
N SER A 28 -26.50 -3.25 -13.75
CA SER A 28 -25.45 -2.48 -14.42
C SER A 28 -25.90 -1.08 -14.78
N GLU A 29 -24.92 -0.15 -14.78
CA GLU A 29 -25.13 1.22 -15.25
C GLU A 29 -23.91 1.72 -16.05
N LEU A 30 -24.15 2.68 -16.95
CA LEU A 30 -23.10 3.49 -17.55
C LEU A 30 -22.81 4.70 -16.68
N LEU A 31 -21.54 5.10 -16.62
CA LEU A 31 -21.15 6.34 -15.94
C LEU A 31 -21.92 7.54 -16.51
N GLY A 32 -22.48 8.36 -15.61
CA GLY A 32 -23.30 9.51 -15.98
C GLY A 32 -24.74 9.18 -16.39
N GLY A 33 -25.17 7.91 -16.32
CA GLY A 33 -26.53 7.49 -16.60
C GLY A 33 -27.51 7.76 -15.45
N SER A 34 -28.82 7.80 -15.76
CA SER A 34 -29.88 7.86 -14.74
C SER A 34 -29.96 6.52 -14.01
N ARG A 35 -29.97 6.58 -12.68
CA ARG A 35 -29.92 5.40 -11.84
C ARG A 35 -31.32 5.03 -11.30
N ASN A 36 -31.60 3.73 -11.25
CA ASN A 36 -32.62 3.18 -10.37
C ASN A 36 -31.97 2.92 -9.01
N ASP A 37 -32.59 3.35 -7.92
CA ASP A 37 -32.14 3.04 -6.57
C ASP A 37 -32.15 1.51 -6.39
N ILE A 38 -30.96 0.94 -6.23
CA ILE A 38 -30.78 -0.48 -5.98
C ILE A 38 -30.28 -0.60 -4.54
N GLU A 39 -31.12 -1.14 -3.69
CA GLU A 39 -30.78 -1.49 -2.31
C GLU A 39 -30.10 -2.87 -2.31
N ASP A 40 -29.22 -3.10 -1.33
CA ASP A 40 -28.54 -4.37 -1.05
C ASP A 40 -27.57 -4.91 -2.14
N ILE A 41 -26.67 -4.05 -2.61
CA ILE A 41 -25.57 -4.50 -3.51
C ILE A 41 -24.45 -5.14 -2.67
N ASP A 42 -24.12 -6.40 -2.96
CA ASP A 42 -23.05 -7.14 -2.29
C ASP A 42 -21.67 -6.74 -2.82
N ALA A 43 -21.54 -6.57 -4.13
CA ALA A 43 -20.29 -6.19 -4.78
C ALA A 43 -20.49 -5.24 -5.96
N VAL A 44 -19.52 -4.35 -6.18
CA VAL A 44 -19.46 -3.46 -7.35
C VAL A 44 -18.24 -3.81 -8.18
N VAL A 45 -18.40 -3.98 -9.49
CA VAL A 45 -17.30 -4.16 -10.45
C VAL A 45 -17.26 -2.95 -11.38
N VAL A 46 -16.16 -2.21 -11.35
CA VAL A 46 -15.94 -1.00 -12.15
C VAL A 46 -14.98 -1.28 -13.29
N THR A 47 -15.33 -0.84 -14.49
CA THR A 47 -14.46 -0.84 -15.65
C THR A 47 -14.58 0.50 -16.37
N ALA A 48 -13.73 1.45 -16.01
CA ALA A 48 -13.71 2.79 -16.56
C ALA A 48 -12.28 3.24 -16.83
N ASP A 49 -12.09 4.07 -17.85
CA ASP A 49 -10.81 4.69 -18.14
C ASP A 49 -10.55 5.83 -17.13
N LEU A 50 -9.65 5.57 -16.18
CA LEU A 50 -9.29 6.51 -15.13
C LEU A 50 -8.38 7.68 -15.62
N ARG A 51 -8.03 7.73 -16.92
CA ARG A 51 -7.37 8.88 -17.54
C ARG A 51 -8.35 10.01 -17.85
N VAL A 52 -9.63 9.70 -17.92
CA VAL A 52 -10.70 10.64 -18.25
C VAL A 52 -11.22 11.27 -16.96
N VAL A 53 -11.02 12.58 -16.82
CA VAL A 53 -11.41 13.34 -15.60
C VAL A 53 -12.91 13.22 -15.32
N ASP A 54 -13.73 13.24 -16.36
CA ASP A 54 -15.18 13.12 -16.24
C ASP A 54 -15.59 11.74 -15.69
N ASN A 55 -14.89 10.68 -16.05
CA ASN A 55 -15.12 9.35 -15.47
C ASN A 55 -14.81 9.32 -13.98
N ILE A 56 -13.74 10.00 -13.55
CA ILE A 56 -13.37 10.10 -12.13
C ILE A 56 -14.45 10.87 -11.35
N ALA A 57 -14.95 11.97 -11.90
CA ALA A 57 -16.01 12.75 -11.29
C ALA A 57 -17.31 11.93 -11.15
N ALA A 58 -17.72 11.27 -12.23
CA ALA A 58 -18.91 10.42 -12.25
C ALA A 58 -18.80 9.23 -11.27
N LEU A 59 -17.60 8.61 -11.17
CA LEU A 59 -17.36 7.53 -10.20
C LEU A 59 -17.50 8.03 -8.75
N LYS A 60 -17.00 9.22 -8.42
CA LYS A 60 -17.18 9.81 -7.08
C LYS A 60 -18.66 10.00 -6.72
N GLU A 61 -19.46 10.48 -7.67
CA GLU A 61 -20.90 10.62 -7.48
C GLU A 61 -21.60 9.25 -7.32
N THR A 62 -21.21 8.28 -8.13
CA THR A 62 -21.72 6.90 -8.06
C THR A 62 -21.40 6.28 -6.69
N PHE A 63 -20.17 6.38 -6.22
CA PHE A 63 -19.77 5.79 -4.94
C PHE A 63 -20.30 6.54 -3.70
N ALA A 64 -20.60 7.82 -3.80
CA ALA A 64 -21.31 8.53 -2.73
C ALA A 64 -22.68 7.92 -2.45
N LYS A 65 -23.29 7.25 -3.43
CA LYS A 65 -24.60 6.59 -3.34
C LYS A 65 -24.49 5.08 -3.02
N LEU A 66 -23.33 4.45 -3.26
CA LEU A 66 -23.06 3.01 -3.09
C LEU A 66 -22.30 2.72 -1.79
N THR A 67 -22.73 3.29 -0.68
CA THR A 67 -22.01 3.21 0.60
C THR A 67 -21.96 1.81 1.21
N HIS A 68 -22.92 0.94 0.89
CA HIS A 68 -23.12 -0.37 1.54
C HIS A 68 -22.42 -1.55 0.82
N ALA A 69 -21.91 -1.36 -0.41
CA ALA A 69 -21.22 -2.43 -1.11
C ALA A 69 -19.91 -2.83 -0.41
N ARG A 70 -19.84 -4.07 0.07
CA ARG A 70 -18.68 -4.61 0.81
C ARG A 70 -17.46 -4.81 -0.09
N LYS A 71 -17.68 -5.15 -1.36
CA LYS A 71 -16.63 -5.39 -2.35
C LYS A 71 -16.71 -4.38 -3.49
N ARG A 72 -15.59 -3.74 -3.81
CA ARG A 72 -15.47 -2.77 -4.91
C ARG A 72 -14.24 -3.11 -5.73
N ILE A 73 -14.45 -3.83 -6.84
CA ILE A 73 -13.39 -4.34 -7.71
C ILE A 73 -13.24 -3.41 -8.91
N PHE A 74 -12.07 -2.82 -9.09
CA PHE A 74 -11.76 -1.99 -10.25
C PHE A 74 -10.94 -2.78 -11.27
N LEU A 75 -11.41 -2.80 -12.52
CA LEU A 75 -10.68 -3.34 -13.67
C LEU A 75 -10.03 -2.18 -14.41
N ILE A 76 -8.70 -2.10 -14.39
CA ILE A 76 -7.93 -1.02 -15.00
C ILE A 76 -7.26 -1.50 -16.29
N ASP A 77 -7.27 -0.66 -17.34
CA ASP A 77 -6.75 -1.02 -18.66
C ASP A 77 -5.22 -0.99 -18.74
N GLN A 78 -4.56 -0.30 -17.81
CA GLN A 78 -3.11 -0.23 -17.71
C GLN A 78 -2.67 -0.45 -16.25
N LYS A 79 -1.67 -1.31 -16.08
CA LYS A 79 -1.07 -1.62 -14.77
C LYS A 79 -0.08 -0.51 -14.34
N ALA A 80 -0.46 0.75 -14.45
CA ALA A 80 0.35 1.87 -13.99
C ALA A 80 -0.05 2.24 -12.55
N ARG A 81 0.93 2.53 -11.71
CA ARG A 81 0.73 2.87 -10.28
C ARG A 81 -0.28 3.99 -10.07
N LEU A 82 -0.30 4.98 -10.98
CA LEU A 82 -1.24 6.10 -10.92
C LEU A 82 -2.70 5.62 -10.96
N TYR A 83 -3.03 4.67 -11.84
CA TYR A 83 -4.41 4.21 -11.98
C TYR A 83 -4.84 3.28 -10.85
N ILE A 84 -3.89 2.52 -10.32
CA ILE A 84 -4.10 1.73 -9.09
C ILE A 84 -4.40 2.69 -7.92
N ALA A 85 -3.60 3.75 -7.76
CA ALA A 85 -3.82 4.79 -6.76
C ALA A 85 -5.16 5.48 -6.89
N GLN A 86 -5.53 5.87 -8.12
CA GLN A 86 -6.81 6.50 -8.40
C GLN A 86 -7.99 5.57 -8.07
N ALA A 87 -7.88 4.28 -8.40
CA ALA A 87 -8.90 3.30 -8.09
C ALA A 87 -9.11 3.19 -6.56
N TYR A 88 -8.02 3.08 -5.78
CA TYR A 88 -8.12 3.06 -4.31
C TYR A 88 -8.63 4.38 -3.73
N ALA A 89 -8.19 5.52 -4.25
CA ALA A 89 -8.70 6.83 -3.84
C ALA A 89 -10.21 7.02 -4.17
N LEU A 90 -10.73 6.27 -5.14
CA LEU A 90 -12.15 6.18 -5.47
C LEU A 90 -12.90 5.14 -4.62
N GLY A 91 -12.21 4.46 -3.71
CA GLY A 91 -12.81 3.50 -2.80
C GLY A 91 -12.79 2.04 -3.27
N ALA A 92 -11.89 1.68 -4.20
CA ALA A 92 -11.67 0.28 -4.55
C ALA A 92 -11.22 -0.52 -3.31
N THR A 93 -11.76 -1.73 -3.15
CA THR A 93 -11.22 -2.73 -2.21
C THR A 93 -10.22 -3.65 -2.91
N HIS A 94 -10.38 -3.83 -4.23
CA HIS A 94 -9.53 -4.67 -5.06
C HIS A 94 -9.32 -4.01 -6.42
N VAL A 95 -8.11 -4.16 -6.97
CA VAL A 95 -7.77 -3.65 -8.30
C VAL A 95 -7.17 -4.77 -9.13
N LEU A 96 -7.76 -5.02 -10.31
CA LEU A 96 -7.29 -6.02 -11.26
C LEU A 96 -6.90 -5.33 -12.58
N ALA A 97 -5.75 -5.70 -13.13
CA ALA A 97 -5.31 -5.16 -14.42
C ALA A 97 -5.82 -6.02 -15.58
N ASN A 98 -6.38 -5.37 -16.61
CA ASN A 98 -6.79 -6.04 -17.85
C ASN A 98 -5.56 -6.51 -18.68
N PRO A 99 -5.66 -7.66 -19.37
CA PRO A 99 -6.84 -8.52 -19.51
C PRO A 99 -7.06 -9.41 -18.26
N VAL A 100 -8.24 -9.33 -17.66
CA VAL A 100 -8.64 -10.18 -16.53
C VAL A 100 -9.37 -11.41 -17.08
N THR A 101 -8.92 -12.60 -16.68
CA THR A 101 -9.65 -13.83 -17.02
C THR A 101 -10.93 -13.93 -16.20
N ARG A 102 -11.98 -14.53 -16.80
CA ARG A 102 -13.25 -14.77 -16.10
C ARG A 102 -13.03 -15.53 -14.78
N ALA A 103 -12.18 -16.56 -14.80
CA ALA A 103 -11.88 -17.35 -13.60
C ALA A 103 -11.30 -16.51 -12.46
N ARG A 104 -10.39 -15.58 -12.77
CA ARG A 104 -9.79 -14.67 -11.77
C ARG A 104 -10.82 -13.70 -11.21
N LEU A 105 -11.66 -13.10 -12.07
CA LEU A 105 -12.72 -12.20 -11.62
C LEU A 105 -13.74 -12.90 -10.70
N LEU A 106 -14.13 -14.14 -11.08
CA LEU A 106 -15.04 -14.94 -10.28
C LEU A 106 -14.42 -15.37 -8.95
N ALA A 107 -13.14 -15.74 -8.94
CA ALA A 107 -12.40 -16.05 -7.71
C ALA A 107 -12.38 -14.84 -6.78
N GLU A 108 -12.10 -13.64 -7.28
CA GLU A 108 -12.10 -12.42 -6.51
C GLU A 108 -13.47 -12.07 -5.94
N LEU A 109 -14.55 -12.33 -6.69
CA LEU A 109 -15.92 -12.14 -6.21
C LEU A 109 -16.31 -13.20 -5.17
N ALA A 110 -15.88 -14.45 -5.33
CA ALA A 110 -16.20 -15.57 -4.45
C ALA A 110 -15.41 -15.56 -3.13
N ASP A 111 -14.27 -14.91 -3.06
CA ASP A 111 -13.33 -14.94 -1.92
C ASP A 111 -13.89 -14.36 -0.59
N GLY A 112 -15.18 -14.13 -0.51
CA GLY A 112 -15.90 -13.68 0.68
C GLY A 112 -16.87 -14.68 1.29
N ASP A 113 -17.15 -15.83 0.66
CA ASP A 113 -18.23 -16.72 1.05
C ASP A 113 -17.81 -18.16 1.45
N HIS A 114 -16.54 -18.46 1.56
CA HIS A 114 -16.13 -19.73 2.13
C HIS A 114 -15.95 -19.63 3.65
N PRO A 115 -16.67 -20.42 4.44
CA PRO A 115 -16.34 -20.60 5.85
C PRO A 115 -15.02 -21.36 5.92
N VAL A 116 -13.91 -20.63 5.99
CA VAL A 116 -12.62 -21.20 6.36
C VAL A 116 -12.72 -21.57 7.82
N THR A 117 -12.80 -22.87 8.11
CA THR A 117 -12.61 -23.44 9.44
C THR A 117 -11.14 -23.31 9.84
N GLY A 118 -10.78 -22.13 10.31
CA GLY A 118 -9.49 -21.67 10.81
C GLY A 118 -9.68 -20.26 11.37
N PRO A 119 -8.80 -19.64 12.12
CA PRO A 119 -9.09 -18.42 12.86
C PRO A 119 -9.50 -17.25 11.94
N THR A 120 -10.78 -17.22 11.60
CA THR A 120 -11.44 -16.33 10.63
C THR A 120 -11.47 -14.86 11.05
N GLY A 121 -11.26 -14.56 12.34
CA GLY A 121 -11.18 -13.18 12.84
C GLY A 121 -9.94 -12.42 12.35
N ALA A 122 -8.82 -13.12 12.26
CA ALA A 122 -7.52 -12.53 11.93
C ALA A 122 -7.45 -11.92 10.52
N LEU A 123 -8.02 -12.59 9.51
CA LEU A 123 -7.98 -12.14 8.11
C LEU A 123 -8.92 -10.94 7.85
N HIS A 124 -10.05 -10.82 8.58
CA HIS A 124 -10.97 -9.67 8.44
C HIS A 124 -10.35 -8.38 8.97
N GLY A 125 -9.76 -8.41 10.18
CA GLY A 125 -9.11 -7.23 10.78
C GLY A 125 -7.91 -6.75 9.97
N SER A 126 -7.06 -7.67 9.51
CA SER A 126 -5.90 -7.33 8.67
C SER A 126 -6.30 -6.78 7.30
N GLY A 127 -7.40 -7.28 6.69
CA GLY A 127 -7.92 -6.78 5.41
C GLY A 127 -8.43 -5.35 5.51
N GLU A 128 -9.17 -5.01 6.56
CA GLU A 128 -9.65 -3.65 6.78
C GLU A 128 -8.51 -2.66 7.04
N ALA A 129 -7.53 -3.04 7.87
CA ALA A 129 -6.35 -2.23 8.14
C ALA A 129 -5.51 -2.00 6.88
N ALA A 130 -5.33 -3.05 6.04
CA ALA A 130 -4.61 -2.95 4.77
C ALA A 130 -5.33 -2.02 3.78
N ALA A 131 -6.66 -2.11 3.67
CA ALA A 131 -7.46 -1.22 2.83
C ALA A 131 -7.38 0.24 3.31
N ALA A 132 -7.46 0.49 4.62
CA ALA A 132 -7.30 1.82 5.19
C ALA A 132 -5.90 2.40 4.91
N GLY A 133 -4.85 1.59 5.08
CA GLY A 133 -3.47 1.97 4.77
C GLY A 133 -3.27 2.30 3.29
N ALA A 134 -3.74 1.45 2.39
CA ALA A 134 -3.66 1.68 0.94
C ALA A 134 -4.38 2.96 0.53
N THR A 135 -5.58 3.21 1.09
CA THR A 135 -6.34 4.43 0.84
C THR A 135 -5.59 5.68 1.30
N ALA A 136 -5.00 5.64 2.50
CA ALA A 136 -4.23 6.75 3.04
C ALA A 136 -2.99 7.05 2.19
N ILE A 137 -2.22 6.02 1.80
CA ILE A 137 -1.04 6.14 0.95
C ILE A 137 -1.42 6.72 -0.42
N ALA A 138 -2.47 6.19 -1.06
CA ALA A 138 -2.97 6.68 -2.34
C ALA A 138 -3.39 8.16 -2.27
N SER A 139 -4.09 8.55 -1.19
CA SER A 139 -4.48 9.93 -0.94
C SER A 139 -3.27 10.85 -0.80
N MET A 140 -2.24 10.42 -0.05
CA MET A 140 -0.99 11.19 0.11
C MET A 140 -0.29 11.42 -1.23
N PHE A 141 -0.09 10.37 -2.03
CA PHE A 141 0.55 10.47 -3.34
C PHE A 141 -0.25 11.40 -4.29
N SER A 142 -1.58 11.27 -4.30
CA SER A 142 -2.46 12.12 -5.10
C SER A 142 -2.39 13.59 -4.66
N ALA A 143 -2.33 13.85 -3.35
CA ALA A 143 -2.18 15.19 -2.81
C ALA A 143 -0.86 15.84 -3.24
N VAL A 144 0.25 15.09 -3.15
CA VAL A 144 1.58 15.57 -3.60
C VAL A 144 1.59 15.90 -5.09
N LEU A 145 1.02 15.04 -5.93
CA LEU A 145 0.93 15.27 -7.38
C LEU A 145 0.07 16.48 -7.73
N ALA A 146 -1.01 16.68 -6.98
CA ALA A 146 -1.94 17.81 -7.21
C ALA A 146 -1.52 19.10 -6.50
N GLY A 147 -0.41 19.12 -5.74
CA GLY A 147 0.00 20.26 -4.92
C GLY A 147 -1.02 20.61 -3.83
N LYS A 148 -1.78 19.61 -3.33
CA LYS A 148 -2.81 19.78 -2.29
C LYS A 148 -2.26 19.40 -0.91
N PRO A 149 -2.88 19.89 0.17
CA PRO A 149 -2.53 19.48 1.52
C PRO A 149 -2.65 17.96 1.72
N ILE A 150 -1.70 17.38 2.45
CA ILE A 150 -1.71 15.96 2.83
C ILE A 150 -2.57 15.79 4.09
N ASP A 151 -3.43 14.76 4.10
CA ASP A 151 -4.20 14.37 5.29
C ASP A 151 -3.33 13.54 6.26
N VAL A 152 -2.63 14.24 7.15
CA VAL A 152 -1.78 13.64 8.18
C VAL A 152 -2.62 12.84 9.20
N GLY A 153 -3.82 13.32 9.52
CA GLY A 153 -4.72 12.65 10.46
C GLY A 153 -5.18 11.30 9.93
N GLY A 154 -5.59 11.24 8.67
CA GLY A 154 -5.96 10.00 7.99
C GLY A 154 -4.81 9.01 7.90
N ALA A 155 -3.60 9.47 7.59
CA ALA A 155 -2.41 8.62 7.55
C ALA A 155 -2.06 8.03 8.94
N ARG A 156 -2.12 8.82 10.02
CA ARG A 156 -1.93 8.33 11.39
C ARG A 156 -2.98 7.31 11.80
N SER A 157 -4.24 7.60 11.50
CA SER A 157 -5.35 6.68 11.80
C SER A 157 -5.17 5.34 11.09
N ALA A 158 -4.74 5.36 9.84
CA ALA A 158 -4.43 4.14 9.09
C ALA A 158 -3.24 3.38 9.69
N GLY A 159 -2.15 4.07 10.05
CA GLY A 159 -1.00 3.47 10.74
C GLY A 159 -1.37 2.83 12.08
N SER A 160 -2.23 3.48 12.88
CA SER A 160 -2.76 2.91 14.13
C SER A 160 -3.53 1.61 13.87
N LYS A 161 -4.43 1.58 12.90
CA LYS A 161 -5.18 0.37 12.53
C LYS A 161 -4.25 -0.77 12.10
N ILE A 162 -3.18 -0.46 11.37
CA ILE A 162 -2.16 -1.45 10.99
C ILE A 162 -1.46 -2.01 12.23
N ALA A 163 -1.01 -1.14 13.14
CA ALA A 163 -0.34 -1.56 14.37
C ALA A 163 -1.27 -2.38 15.27
N ASP A 164 -2.54 -1.98 15.43
CA ASP A 164 -3.54 -2.70 16.20
C ASP A 164 -3.81 -4.09 15.59
N SER A 165 -3.94 -4.16 14.25
CA SER A 165 -4.12 -5.42 13.52
C SER A 165 -2.93 -6.37 13.72
N ILE A 166 -1.72 -5.85 13.71
CA ILE A 166 -0.50 -6.66 13.93
C ILE A 166 -0.43 -7.15 15.38
N ALA A 167 -0.75 -6.29 16.35
CA ALA A 167 -0.79 -6.66 17.75
C ALA A 167 -1.80 -7.79 18.01
N GLU A 168 -2.93 -7.80 17.33
CA GLU A 168 -4.01 -8.77 17.48
C GLU A 168 -3.78 -10.06 16.68
N HIS A 169 -3.32 -9.95 15.43
CA HIS A 169 -3.31 -11.06 14.47
C HIS A 169 -1.90 -11.51 14.03
N GLY A 170 -0.87 -10.78 14.42
CA GLY A 170 0.53 -11.05 14.12
C GLY A 170 0.97 -10.62 12.72
N LEU A 171 2.30 -10.48 12.58
CA LEU A 171 2.93 -10.04 11.33
C LEU A 171 2.69 -11.01 10.16
N THR A 172 2.68 -12.30 10.39
CA THR A 172 2.48 -13.29 9.32
C THR A 172 1.13 -13.11 8.63
N SER A 173 0.04 -12.93 9.38
CA SER A 173 -1.30 -12.64 8.82
C SER A 173 -1.31 -11.33 8.03
N TRP A 174 -0.63 -10.31 8.52
CA TRP A 174 -0.45 -9.03 7.84
C TRP A 174 0.25 -9.19 6.48
N LEU A 175 1.42 -9.86 6.47
CA LEU A 175 2.19 -10.08 5.24
C LEU A 175 1.40 -10.84 4.18
N GLU A 176 0.64 -11.86 4.58
CA GLU A 176 -0.25 -12.61 3.68
C GLU A 176 -1.35 -11.72 3.10
N THR A 177 -1.99 -10.90 3.94
CA THR A 177 -3.05 -9.98 3.53
C THR A 177 -2.53 -8.96 2.52
N VAL A 178 -1.41 -8.29 2.82
CA VAL A 178 -0.82 -7.29 1.92
C VAL A 178 -0.40 -7.90 0.59
N ARG A 179 0.20 -9.11 0.60
CA ARG A 179 0.61 -9.82 -0.62
C ARG A 179 -0.56 -10.18 -1.53
N ARG A 180 -1.73 -10.50 -0.98
CA ARG A 180 -2.92 -10.89 -1.75
C ARG A 180 -3.61 -9.70 -2.41
N HIS A 181 -3.59 -8.54 -1.76
CA HIS A 181 -4.49 -7.44 -2.10
C HIS A 181 -3.80 -6.21 -2.70
N HIS A 182 -2.47 -6.11 -2.61
CA HIS A 182 -1.74 -4.89 -3.00
C HIS A 182 -0.52 -5.21 -3.87
N GLU A 183 -0.23 -4.34 -4.85
CA GLU A 183 0.94 -4.44 -5.72
C GLU A 183 1.71 -3.10 -5.78
N GLY A 184 3.03 -3.17 -6.00
CA GLY A 184 3.90 -2.01 -6.25
C GLY A 184 4.22 -1.17 -5.00
N THR A 185 4.35 0.16 -5.18
CA THR A 185 4.78 1.07 -4.10
C THR A 185 3.86 1.04 -2.88
N TYR A 186 2.54 0.82 -3.08
CA TYR A 186 1.60 0.71 -1.96
C TYR A 186 1.83 -0.55 -1.16
N GLN A 187 2.10 -1.67 -1.83
CA GLN A 187 2.48 -2.91 -1.16
C GLN A 187 3.72 -2.69 -0.29
N HIS A 188 4.74 -2.06 -0.86
CA HIS A 188 5.98 -1.74 -0.15
C HIS A 188 5.71 -0.89 1.10
N CYS A 189 5.03 0.24 0.97
CA CYS A 189 4.73 1.11 2.11
C CYS A 189 3.91 0.39 3.20
N LEU A 190 2.94 -0.45 2.82
CA LEU A 190 2.17 -1.26 3.76
C LEU A 190 3.04 -2.32 4.46
N LEU A 191 3.92 -2.99 3.72
CA LEU A 191 4.87 -3.95 4.29
C LEU A 191 5.80 -3.27 5.29
N VAL A 192 6.42 -2.14 4.90
CA VAL A 192 7.31 -1.37 5.78
C VAL A 192 6.57 -0.92 7.03
N THR A 193 5.37 -0.36 6.89
CA THR A 193 4.58 0.10 8.05
C THR A 193 4.28 -1.04 9.02
N GLY A 194 3.85 -2.19 8.51
CA GLY A 194 3.55 -3.34 9.36
C GLY A 194 4.78 -3.94 10.02
N ILE A 195 5.87 -4.10 9.28
CA ILE A 195 7.13 -4.63 9.82
C ILE A 195 7.70 -3.68 10.89
N THR A 196 7.66 -2.38 10.63
CA THR A 196 8.11 -1.35 11.60
C THR A 196 7.26 -1.36 12.86
N ALA A 197 5.93 -1.50 12.74
CA ALA A 197 5.03 -1.60 13.87
C ALA A 197 5.30 -2.87 14.71
N ASP A 198 5.46 -4.04 14.05
CA ASP A 198 5.79 -5.28 14.75
C ASP A 198 7.16 -5.24 15.42
N PHE A 199 8.13 -4.60 14.79
CA PHE A 199 9.45 -4.40 15.38
C PHE A 199 9.37 -3.53 16.63
N GLY A 200 8.64 -2.39 16.58
CA GLY A 200 8.39 -1.56 17.74
C GLY A 200 7.69 -2.30 18.88
N LEU A 201 6.68 -3.12 18.57
CA LEU A 201 6.01 -3.98 19.53
C LEU A 201 6.95 -5.03 20.17
N SER A 202 7.82 -5.64 19.36
CA SER A 202 8.80 -6.64 19.84
C SER A 202 9.86 -6.03 20.75
N LEU A 203 10.20 -4.75 20.53
CA LEU A 203 11.09 -3.98 21.40
C LEU A 203 10.42 -3.47 22.68
N GLY A 204 9.10 -3.68 22.82
CA GLY A 204 8.34 -3.21 23.98
C GLY A 204 8.19 -1.70 24.05
N LEU A 205 8.19 -1.00 22.92
CA LEU A 205 8.08 0.45 22.88
C LEU A 205 6.75 0.95 23.45
N ALA A 206 6.78 2.11 24.08
CA ALA A 206 5.58 2.77 24.55
C ALA A 206 4.68 3.17 23.36
N LYS A 207 3.37 3.30 23.61
CA LYS A 207 2.38 3.62 22.56
C LYS A 207 2.74 4.88 21.77
N SER A 208 3.27 5.92 22.44
CA SER A 208 3.72 7.17 21.80
C SER A 208 4.88 6.96 20.84
N ASP A 209 5.82 6.07 21.20
CA ASP A 209 7.00 5.77 20.38
C ASP A 209 6.61 4.89 19.19
N LEU A 210 5.72 3.94 19.41
CA LEU A 210 5.13 3.14 18.34
C LEU A 210 4.37 4.02 17.34
N GLU A 211 3.61 5.04 17.82
CA GLU A 211 2.92 5.99 16.96
C GLU A 211 3.89 6.79 16.08
N ARG A 212 5.01 7.25 16.61
CA ARG A 212 6.06 7.94 15.85
C ARG A 212 6.65 7.03 14.78
N LEU A 213 6.95 5.77 15.12
CA LEU A 213 7.52 4.78 14.22
C LEU A 213 6.59 4.46 13.03
N TYR A 214 5.34 4.06 13.27
CA TYR A 214 4.46 3.72 12.15
C TYR A 214 4.07 4.95 11.35
N THR A 215 4.04 6.15 11.97
CA THR A 215 3.82 7.39 11.23
C THR A 215 4.99 7.67 10.29
N ALA A 216 6.24 7.55 10.75
CA ALA A 216 7.41 7.69 9.90
C ALA A 216 7.39 6.67 8.75
N ALA A 217 7.05 5.42 9.04
CA ALA A 217 6.93 4.37 8.04
C ALA A 217 5.82 4.65 6.98
N MET A 218 4.69 5.23 7.39
CA MET A 218 3.63 5.65 6.44
C MET A 218 4.10 6.73 5.47
N PHE A 219 4.99 7.62 5.90
CA PHE A 219 5.44 8.77 5.10
C PHE A 219 6.79 8.59 4.41
N HIS A 220 7.60 7.57 4.76
CA HIS A 220 9.01 7.47 4.33
C HIS A 220 9.20 7.64 2.82
N ASP A 221 8.31 7.08 2.05
CA ASP A 221 8.35 7.01 0.59
C ASP A 221 7.48 8.05 -0.14
N VAL A 222 6.86 9.01 0.57
CA VAL A 222 5.94 9.98 -0.03
C VAL A 222 6.58 10.79 -1.16
N GLY A 223 7.89 11.02 -1.10
CA GLY A 223 8.65 11.71 -2.15
C GLY A 223 8.71 10.95 -3.48
N LYS A 224 8.46 9.64 -3.49
CA LYS A 224 8.34 8.85 -4.74
C LYS A 224 7.23 9.36 -5.66
N ALA A 225 6.26 10.12 -5.13
CA ALA A 225 5.27 10.82 -5.95
C ALA A 225 5.89 11.82 -6.93
N LYS A 226 7.09 12.32 -6.67
CA LYS A 226 7.81 13.25 -7.57
C LYS A 226 8.67 12.54 -8.63
N ILE A 227 8.83 11.22 -8.54
CA ILE A 227 9.62 10.43 -9.49
C ILE A 227 8.73 10.00 -10.66
N PRO A 228 9.20 10.14 -11.92
CA PRO A 228 8.45 9.68 -13.08
C PRO A 228 8.10 8.19 -12.99
N LEU A 229 6.86 7.85 -13.29
CA LEU A 229 6.37 6.46 -13.23
C LEU A 229 7.16 5.52 -14.15
N ALA A 230 7.64 6.02 -15.30
CA ALA A 230 8.47 5.25 -16.21
C ALA A 230 9.76 4.72 -15.55
N VAL A 231 10.28 5.43 -14.54
CA VAL A 231 11.45 5.03 -13.77
C VAL A 231 11.05 4.12 -12.61
N LEU A 232 9.99 4.47 -11.87
CA LEU A 232 9.51 3.68 -10.74
C LEU A 232 8.98 2.29 -11.15
N ASP A 233 8.33 2.20 -12.32
CA ASP A 233 7.71 0.96 -12.82
C ASP A 233 8.59 0.22 -13.84
N LYS A 234 9.86 0.63 -13.98
CA LYS A 234 10.79 0.00 -14.93
C LYS A 234 11.00 -1.47 -14.59
N ASN A 235 10.69 -2.33 -15.56
CA ASN A 235 11.00 -3.75 -15.47
C ASN A 235 12.48 -3.96 -15.82
N GLY A 236 13.32 -4.19 -14.81
CA GLY A 236 14.76 -4.48 -15.03
C GLY A 236 15.68 -3.60 -14.18
N ARG A 237 16.96 -3.60 -14.56
CA ARG A 237 17.96 -2.80 -13.85
C ARG A 237 17.83 -1.32 -14.22
N LEU A 238 17.91 -0.48 -13.20
CA LEU A 238 18.03 0.96 -13.38
C LEU A 238 19.43 1.31 -13.90
N ASP A 239 19.49 2.24 -14.84
CA ASP A 239 20.77 2.85 -15.19
C ASP A 239 21.23 3.84 -14.10
N PRO A 240 22.47 4.36 -14.14
CA PRO A 240 22.98 5.27 -13.12
C PRO A 240 22.17 6.56 -12.97
N GLN A 241 21.58 7.08 -14.06
CA GLN A 241 20.79 8.31 -14.05
C GLN A 241 19.43 8.07 -13.43
N GLU A 242 18.77 6.98 -13.80
CA GLU A 242 17.50 6.56 -13.18
C GLU A 242 17.65 6.28 -11.69
N ARG A 243 18.78 5.64 -11.31
CA ARG A 243 19.10 5.39 -9.90
C ARG A 243 19.29 6.70 -9.14
N ALA A 244 20.09 7.63 -9.64
CA ALA A 244 20.29 8.93 -9.05
C ALA A 244 18.96 9.70 -8.89
N LEU A 245 18.04 9.54 -9.86
CA LEU A 245 16.72 10.15 -9.77
C LEU A 245 15.87 9.51 -8.66
N ILE A 246 15.88 8.20 -8.52
CA ILE A 246 15.18 7.54 -7.40
C ILE A 246 15.77 7.97 -6.06
N GLU A 247 17.07 8.08 -5.94
CA GLU A 247 17.77 8.49 -4.71
C GLU A 247 17.42 9.94 -4.26
N THR A 248 16.71 10.71 -5.08
CA THR A 248 16.18 12.04 -4.68
C THR A 248 14.92 11.98 -3.83
N HIS A 249 14.19 10.83 -3.76
CA HIS A 249 12.89 10.76 -3.08
C HIS A 249 12.93 11.09 -1.58
N PRO A 250 13.99 10.79 -0.79
CA PRO A 250 14.00 11.16 0.62
C PRO A 250 13.99 12.67 0.81
N VAL A 251 14.81 13.38 0.02
CA VAL A 251 14.84 14.86 0.01
C VAL A 251 13.50 15.42 -0.47
N ALA A 252 12.95 14.88 -1.54
CA ALA A 252 11.65 15.31 -2.07
C ALA A 252 10.52 15.08 -1.05
N GLY A 253 10.56 13.97 -0.32
CA GLY A 253 9.61 13.67 0.76
C GLY A 253 9.72 14.66 1.92
N TYR A 254 10.94 14.96 2.35
CA TYR A 254 11.21 15.98 3.35
C TYR A 254 10.63 17.34 2.94
N GLU A 255 10.91 17.81 1.73
CA GLU A 255 10.43 19.11 1.25
C GLU A 255 8.90 19.16 1.12
N VAL A 256 8.28 18.05 0.75
CA VAL A 256 6.81 17.93 0.68
C VAL A 256 6.16 18.01 2.05
N LEU A 257 6.78 17.42 3.08
CA LEU A 257 6.23 17.34 4.43
C LEU A 257 6.61 18.52 5.33
N LYS A 258 7.67 19.23 5.00
CA LYS A 258 8.19 20.36 5.76
C LYS A 258 7.13 21.44 5.94
N GLY A 259 6.91 21.81 7.21
CA GLY A 259 5.93 22.84 7.58
C GLY A 259 4.47 22.37 7.63
N ILE A 260 4.18 21.10 7.34
CA ILE A 260 2.83 20.55 7.47
C ILE A 260 2.52 20.35 8.95
N ALA A 261 1.39 20.87 9.40
CA ALA A 261 0.95 20.71 10.79
C ALA A 261 0.76 19.23 11.13
N GLY A 262 1.29 18.80 12.27
CA GLY A 262 1.23 17.41 12.72
C GLY A 262 2.41 16.53 12.29
N ILE A 263 3.33 17.02 11.46
CA ILE A 263 4.58 16.33 11.15
C ILE A 263 5.67 16.88 12.08
N SER A 264 6.23 16.01 12.94
CA SER A 264 7.32 16.39 13.85
C SER A 264 8.66 16.45 13.13
N PRO A 265 9.65 17.20 13.68
CA PRO A 265 11.01 17.20 13.14
C PRO A 265 11.62 15.79 13.04
N GLU A 266 11.30 14.91 13.97
CA GLU A 266 11.77 13.53 13.99
C GLU A 266 11.19 12.68 12.84
N ILE A 267 9.89 12.88 12.49
CA ILE A 267 9.30 12.23 11.31
C ILE A 267 9.96 12.76 10.02
N LEU A 268 10.24 14.07 9.95
CA LEU A 268 10.97 14.66 8.82
C LEU A 268 12.39 14.09 8.70
N ASP A 269 13.08 13.91 9.83
CA ASP A 269 14.38 13.25 9.90
C ASP A 269 14.31 11.83 9.36
N ALA A 270 13.35 11.04 9.82
CA ALA A 270 13.16 9.67 9.35
C ALA A 270 12.85 9.59 7.86
N VAL A 271 12.00 10.46 7.32
CA VAL A 271 11.69 10.50 5.88
C VAL A 271 12.92 10.86 5.05
N ARG A 272 13.76 11.78 5.53
CA ARG A 272 14.95 12.22 4.80
C ARG A 272 16.08 11.19 4.85
N HIS A 273 16.23 10.44 5.95
CA HIS A 273 17.43 9.67 6.23
C HIS A 273 17.23 8.16 6.31
N HIS A 274 16.05 7.61 5.94
CA HIS A 274 15.78 6.17 6.01
C HIS A 274 16.65 5.31 5.09
N HIS A 275 17.44 5.91 4.22
CA HIS A 275 18.46 5.23 3.41
C HIS A 275 19.90 5.54 3.84
N GLU A 276 20.10 6.14 5.01
CA GLU A 276 21.42 6.32 5.58
C GLU A 276 21.92 5.04 6.25
N TYR A 277 23.22 4.86 6.22
CA TYR A 277 23.93 3.73 6.84
C TYR A 277 24.96 4.25 7.84
N LEU A 278 25.20 3.48 8.92
CA LEU A 278 26.12 3.88 10.00
C LEU A 278 27.56 4.15 9.52
N ASP A 279 27.97 3.50 8.41
CA ASP A 279 29.29 3.68 7.80
C ASP A 279 29.41 4.91 6.88
N GLY A 280 28.34 5.71 6.73
CA GLY A 280 28.30 6.87 5.84
C GLY A 280 28.15 6.54 4.37
N SER A 281 27.93 5.28 3.99
CA SER A 281 27.73 4.87 2.60
C SER A 281 26.29 5.03 2.11
N GLY A 282 25.40 5.57 2.96
CA GLY A 282 24.00 5.84 2.63
C GLY A 282 23.81 7.16 1.87
N TYR A 283 22.57 7.55 1.71
CA TYR A 283 22.16 8.81 1.09
C TYR A 283 20.92 9.38 1.79
N PRO A 284 20.61 10.68 1.68
CA PRO A 284 21.18 11.70 0.80
C PRO A 284 22.37 12.47 1.39
N ASP A 285 22.58 12.45 2.70
CA ASP A 285 23.51 13.33 3.41
C ASP A 285 24.80 12.61 3.87
N ALA A 286 24.91 11.30 3.63
CA ALA A 286 26.02 10.43 4.04
C ALA A 286 26.30 10.53 5.56
N LEU A 287 25.23 10.48 6.35
CA LEU A 287 25.31 10.53 7.81
C LEU A 287 26.00 9.28 8.37
N CYS A 288 26.72 9.46 9.49
CA CYS A 288 27.42 8.36 10.15
C CYS A 288 26.92 8.21 11.59
N ASP A 289 26.88 6.96 12.05
CA ASP A 289 26.75 6.53 13.45
C ASP A 289 25.84 7.43 14.31
N ALA A 290 26.39 8.18 15.26
CA ALA A 290 25.64 8.99 16.23
C ALA A 290 24.74 10.07 15.59
N SER A 291 24.94 10.42 14.32
CA SER A 291 24.10 11.36 13.60
C SER A 291 22.78 10.75 13.10
N ILE A 292 22.63 9.42 13.16
CA ILE A 292 21.45 8.70 12.71
C ILE A 292 20.58 8.36 13.93
N SER A 293 19.36 8.87 13.97
CA SER A 293 18.44 8.67 15.10
C SER A 293 17.91 7.23 15.17
N ASP A 294 17.44 6.80 16.35
CA ASP A 294 16.94 5.46 16.59
C ASP A 294 15.75 5.10 15.67
N ILE A 295 14.86 6.07 15.44
CA ILE A 295 13.71 5.88 14.55
C ILE A 295 14.15 5.61 13.10
N VAL A 296 15.19 6.30 12.63
CA VAL A 296 15.80 6.08 11.32
C VAL A 296 16.39 4.67 11.26
N ARG A 297 17.19 4.25 12.27
CA ARG A 297 17.82 2.92 12.30
C ARG A 297 16.80 1.79 12.24
N ILE A 298 15.72 1.89 13.02
CA ILE A 298 14.62 0.90 13.02
C ILE A 298 13.91 0.87 11.66
N LEU A 299 13.61 2.05 11.11
CA LEU A 299 12.93 2.18 9.82
C LEU A 299 13.80 1.63 8.68
N THR A 300 15.10 1.93 8.65
CA THR A 300 16.04 1.42 7.64
C THR A 300 16.08 -0.11 7.64
N ILE A 301 16.16 -0.77 8.80
CA ILE A 301 16.13 -2.24 8.89
C ILE A 301 14.82 -2.79 8.34
N SER A 302 13.69 -2.17 8.72
CA SER A 302 12.35 -2.59 8.29
C SER A 302 12.14 -2.42 6.79
N ASP A 303 12.62 -1.32 6.22
CA ASP A 303 12.55 -0.99 4.80
C ASP A 303 13.35 -1.99 3.95
N ILE A 304 14.61 -2.25 4.33
CA ILE A 304 15.46 -3.24 3.65
C ILE A 304 14.80 -4.62 3.69
N PHE A 305 14.28 -5.05 4.84
CA PHE A 305 13.63 -6.34 4.96
C PHE A 305 12.37 -6.42 4.09
N ALA A 306 11.53 -5.38 4.12
CA ALA A 306 10.35 -5.29 3.26
C ALA A 306 10.71 -5.40 1.78
N ALA A 307 11.71 -4.66 1.32
CA ALA A 307 12.18 -4.69 -0.07
C ALA A 307 12.72 -6.06 -0.51
N LEU A 308 13.33 -6.82 0.41
CA LEU A 308 13.83 -8.17 0.14
C LEU A 308 12.69 -9.19 0.01
N ILE A 309 11.67 -9.13 0.86
CA ILE A 309 10.54 -10.08 0.89
C ILE A 309 9.35 -9.64 0.04
N GLU A 310 9.38 -8.44 -0.53
CA GLU A 310 8.33 -7.91 -1.40
C GLU A 310 8.14 -8.81 -2.63
N HIS A 311 6.87 -9.10 -2.95
CA HIS A 311 6.54 -9.80 -4.19
C HIS A 311 6.67 -8.85 -5.38
N ARG A 312 7.51 -9.21 -6.35
CA ARG A 312 7.64 -8.50 -7.62
C ARG A 312 7.36 -9.45 -8.77
N THR A 313 6.62 -9.00 -9.78
CA THR A 313 6.18 -9.83 -10.92
C THR A 313 7.33 -10.48 -11.69
N TYR A 314 8.54 -9.93 -11.59
CA TYR A 314 9.75 -10.38 -12.29
C TYR A 314 10.79 -11.08 -11.39
N LYS A 315 10.50 -11.24 -10.07
CA LYS A 315 11.43 -11.86 -9.12
C LYS A 315 10.65 -12.76 -8.14
N PRO A 316 11.10 -14.01 -7.90
CA PRO A 316 10.50 -14.83 -6.86
C PRO A 316 10.67 -14.16 -5.50
N THR A 317 9.64 -14.30 -4.65
CA THR A 317 9.66 -13.79 -3.28
C THR A 317 10.79 -14.45 -2.49
N MET A 318 11.62 -13.65 -1.85
CA MET A 318 12.71 -14.16 -1.02
C MET A 318 12.16 -14.72 0.29
N PRO A 319 12.59 -15.92 0.73
CA PRO A 319 12.23 -16.42 2.05
C PRO A 319 12.73 -15.50 3.17
N ARG A 320 11.91 -15.31 4.22
CA ARG A 320 12.21 -14.41 5.35
C ARG A 320 13.56 -14.70 6.00
N GLY A 321 13.92 -15.99 6.17
CA GLY A 321 15.22 -16.39 6.71
C GLY A 321 16.40 -15.94 5.85
N GLN A 322 16.27 -16.04 4.51
CA GLN A 322 17.29 -15.55 3.61
C GLN A 322 17.41 -14.02 3.65
N ALA A 323 16.28 -13.29 3.72
CA ALA A 323 16.28 -11.84 3.86
C ALA A 323 16.96 -11.41 5.16
N TYR A 324 16.70 -12.11 6.27
CA TYR A 324 17.37 -11.84 7.54
C TYR A 324 18.88 -12.07 7.47
N GLU A 325 19.36 -13.14 6.83
CA GLU A 325 20.80 -13.38 6.66
C GLU A 325 21.49 -12.27 5.84
N ILE A 326 20.79 -11.70 4.83
CA ILE A 326 21.31 -10.55 4.09
C ILE A 326 21.46 -9.34 5.03
N ILE A 327 20.43 -9.00 5.81
CA ILE A 327 20.49 -7.90 6.77
C ILE A 327 21.62 -8.13 7.78
N ARG A 328 21.75 -9.33 8.30
CA ARG A 328 22.81 -9.71 9.24
C ARG A 328 24.21 -9.57 8.65
N SER A 329 24.37 -9.75 7.34
CA SER A 329 25.66 -9.58 6.66
C SER A 329 26.03 -8.12 6.34
N MET A 330 25.16 -7.16 6.66
CA MET A 330 25.41 -5.73 6.45
C MET A 330 26.17 -5.10 7.63
N ASP A 331 27.23 -5.77 8.06
CA ASP A 331 28.09 -5.31 9.15
C ASP A 331 28.62 -3.89 8.92
N GLY A 332 28.60 -3.06 9.97
CA GLY A 332 29.01 -1.66 9.93
C GLY A 332 28.01 -0.72 9.28
N LYS A 333 27.00 -1.22 8.56
CA LYS A 333 25.93 -0.42 7.92
C LYS A 333 24.70 -0.30 8.79
N LEU A 334 24.33 -1.38 9.45
CA LEU A 334 23.16 -1.45 10.33
C LEU A 334 23.61 -1.67 11.78
N GLU A 335 22.79 -1.22 12.72
CA GLU A 335 23.10 -1.40 14.13
C GLU A 335 22.93 -2.85 14.56
N GLY A 336 24.05 -3.50 14.92
CA GLY A 336 24.10 -4.92 15.25
C GLY A 336 23.10 -5.36 16.33
N PRO A 337 22.97 -4.66 17.47
CA PRO A 337 21.96 -4.97 18.48
C PRO A 337 20.52 -4.93 17.95
N LEU A 338 20.16 -3.93 17.12
CA LEU A 338 18.83 -3.85 16.52
C LEU A 338 18.61 -4.97 15.49
N VAL A 339 19.62 -5.31 14.68
CA VAL A 339 19.56 -6.44 13.75
C VAL A 339 19.36 -7.77 14.51
N ALA A 340 20.04 -7.93 15.64
CA ALA A 340 19.88 -9.12 16.49
C ALA A 340 18.45 -9.20 17.07
N ALA A 341 17.92 -8.08 17.57
CA ALA A 341 16.55 -8.00 18.09
C ALA A 341 15.50 -8.20 16.97
N PHE A 342 15.78 -7.80 15.74
CA PHE A 342 14.89 -7.99 14.59
C PHE A 342 14.71 -9.46 14.19
N LYS A 343 15.54 -10.37 14.70
CA LYS A 343 15.48 -11.82 14.38
C LYS A 343 14.09 -12.40 14.62
N ASP A 344 13.45 -12.08 15.73
CA ASP A 344 12.13 -12.61 16.08
C ASP A 344 11.04 -12.09 15.14
N VAL A 345 11.11 -10.81 14.75
CA VAL A 345 10.25 -10.21 13.73
C VAL A 345 10.44 -10.91 12.39
N ALA A 346 11.68 -11.15 11.99
CA ALA A 346 11.99 -11.77 10.71
C ALA A 346 11.57 -13.24 10.63
N LEU A 347 11.67 -14.03 11.69
CA LEU A 347 11.57 -15.49 11.63
C LEU A 347 10.34 -16.09 12.32
N SER A 348 9.82 -15.46 13.38
CA SER A 348 8.91 -16.13 14.34
C SER A 348 7.53 -15.48 14.45
N ARG A 349 7.38 -14.21 14.02
CA ARG A 349 6.13 -13.45 14.23
C ARG A 349 5.24 -13.36 13.01
#